data_a14437bc8a459cb335dea63d90a39529
#
_entry.id   a14437bc8a459cb335dea63d90a39529
#
_cell.length_a   1.000
_cell.length_b   1.000
_cell.length_c   1.000
_cell.angle_alpha   90.00
_cell.angle_beta   90.00
_cell.angle_gamma   90.00
#
_symmetry.space_group_name_H-M   'P 1'
#
loop_
_entity.id
_entity.type
_entity.pdbx_description
1 polymer ?
#
loop_
_entity_poly.entity_id
_entity_poly.type
_entity_poly.pdbx_seq_one_letter_code
_entity_poly.pdbx_strand_id
1 'polypeptide(L)'
;MVFSDFHFFSNALGVQVTVHVLMPPVEVMQQKKTKLPCLYLLHGLSDDHTMWMRQTRLEFYARKYRTAIVMPAVNRSFYTDMAQGAKYFTFVSEELPAVMERYFPISDDRKDRFAAGLSMGGYGAMKLGLR
;
A
#
# COMPACT_ATOMS: atom_id res chain seq x y z
N MET A 1 -11.94 -6.56 -10.67
CA MET A 1 -11.02 -5.62 -10.01
C MET A 1 -10.35 -4.75 -11.05
N VAL A 2 -9.91 -3.58 -10.67
CA VAL A 2 -9.03 -2.73 -11.48
C VAL A 2 -7.65 -2.77 -10.88
N PHE A 3 -6.67 -3.18 -11.67
CA PHE A 3 -5.28 -3.31 -11.24
C PHE A 3 -4.44 -2.21 -11.90
N SER A 4 -3.71 -1.44 -11.09
CA SER A 4 -2.86 -0.37 -11.58
C SER A 4 -1.41 -0.60 -11.14
N ASP A 5 -0.50 -0.31 -12.06
CA ASP A 5 0.93 -0.24 -11.81
C ASP A 5 1.28 1.25 -11.74
N PHE A 6 1.39 1.78 -10.53
CA PHE A 6 1.45 3.21 -10.28
C PHE A 6 2.87 3.63 -9.92
N HIS A 7 3.36 4.66 -10.59
CA HIS A 7 4.72 5.17 -10.42
C HIS A 7 4.69 6.65 -10.04
N PHE A 8 5.49 7.02 -9.06
CA PHE A 8 5.65 8.43 -8.70
C PHE A 8 7.02 8.68 -8.08
N PHE A 9 7.45 9.94 -8.07
CA PHE A 9 8.69 10.33 -7.41
C PHE A 9 8.43 10.49 -5.91
N SER A 10 9.18 9.74 -5.10
CA SER A 10 9.09 9.83 -3.64
C SER A 10 10.08 10.86 -3.11
N ASN A 11 9.59 11.86 -2.41
CA ASN A 11 10.45 12.83 -1.74
C ASN A 11 11.16 12.22 -0.54
N ALA A 12 10.51 11.31 0.18
CA ALA A 12 11.11 10.63 1.32
C ALA A 12 12.28 9.74 0.90
N LEU A 13 12.18 9.08 -0.25
CA LEU A 13 13.21 8.15 -0.76
C LEU A 13 14.15 8.77 -1.77
N GLY A 14 13.76 9.89 -2.38
CA GLY A 14 14.59 10.59 -3.37
C GLY A 14 14.71 9.86 -4.72
N VAL A 15 13.76 8.97 -5.04
CA VAL A 15 13.75 8.18 -6.28
C VAL A 15 12.33 7.95 -6.76
N GLN A 16 12.22 7.50 -8.01
CA GLN A 16 10.96 6.96 -8.53
C GLN A 16 10.62 5.66 -7.84
N VAL A 17 9.37 5.50 -7.45
CA VAL A 17 8.88 4.29 -6.79
C VAL A 17 7.73 3.69 -7.56
N THR A 18 7.52 2.39 -7.36
CA THR A 18 6.44 1.63 -7.98
C THR A 18 5.55 1.04 -6.92
N VAL A 19 4.25 1.14 -7.12
CA VAL A 19 3.23 0.63 -6.21
C VAL A 19 2.18 -0.10 -7.04
N HIS A 20 1.80 -1.31 -6.63
CA HIS A 20 0.62 -1.97 -7.18
C HIS A 20 -0.62 -1.52 -6.41
N VAL A 21 -1.69 -1.21 -7.14
CA VAL A 21 -2.95 -0.78 -6.55
C VAL A 21 -4.08 -1.63 -7.12
N LEU A 22 -4.84 -2.28 -6.24
CA LEU A 22 -6.07 -2.98 -6.59
C LEU A 22 -7.26 -2.14 -6.15
N MET A 23 -8.17 -1.87 -7.08
CA MET A 23 -9.42 -1.17 -6.81
C MET A 23 -10.59 -2.10 -7.07
N PRO A 24 -11.71 -1.94 -6.35
CA PRO A 24 -12.92 -2.71 -6.62
C PRO A 24 -13.40 -2.53 -8.07
N PRO A 25 -14.19 -3.49 -8.59
CA PRO A 25 -14.76 -3.35 -9.92
C PRO A 25 -15.62 -2.08 -10.03
N VAL A 26 -15.78 -1.61 -11.25
CA VAL A 26 -16.52 -0.38 -11.53
C VAL A 26 -17.94 -0.42 -10.97
N GLU A 27 -18.59 -1.57 -11.01
CA GLU A 27 -19.95 -1.75 -10.49
C GLU A 27 -20.02 -1.48 -8.99
N VAL A 28 -19.00 -1.91 -8.25
CA VAL A 28 -18.91 -1.66 -6.80
C VAL A 28 -18.65 -0.18 -6.53
N MET A 29 -17.80 0.45 -7.33
CA MET A 29 -17.47 1.87 -7.19
C MET A 29 -18.67 2.77 -7.45
N GLN A 30 -19.57 2.35 -8.34
CA GLN A 30 -20.77 3.13 -8.69
C GLN A 30 -21.88 3.05 -7.63
N GLN A 31 -21.88 2.03 -6.78
CA GLN A 31 -22.95 1.82 -5.79
C GLN A 31 -22.95 2.86 -4.68
N LYS A 32 -21.79 3.37 -4.31
CA LYS A 32 -21.65 4.40 -3.27
C LYS A 32 -20.63 5.44 -3.72
N LYS A 33 -20.93 6.71 -3.48
CA LYS A 33 -20.03 7.82 -3.79
C LYS A 33 -19.07 8.17 -2.64
N THR A 34 -18.85 7.22 -1.71
CA THR A 34 -17.93 7.43 -0.60
C THR A 34 -16.55 6.88 -0.93
N LYS A 35 -15.54 7.46 -0.30
CA LYS A 35 -14.16 6.99 -0.44
C LYS A 35 -13.98 5.60 0.18
N LEU A 36 -12.98 4.87 -0.29
CA LEU A 36 -12.75 3.48 0.09
C LEU A 36 -11.82 3.37 1.30
N PRO A 37 -12.05 2.40 2.19
CA PRO A 37 -10.98 1.94 3.09
C PRO A 37 -9.83 1.38 2.28
N CYS A 38 -8.62 1.43 2.84
CA CYS A 38 -7.42 0.97 2.17
C CYS A 38 -6.60 0.03 3.05
N LEU A 39 -6.21 -1.09 2.47
CA LEU A 39 -5.27 -2.03 3.05
C LEU A 39 -3.89 -1.83 2.42
N TYR A 40 -2.91 -1.44 3.23
CA TYR A 40 -1.51 -1.39 2.84
C TYR A 40 -0.89 -2.75 3.11
N LEU A 41 -0.60 -3.49 2.03
CA LEU A 41 -0.17 -4.89 2.09
C LEU A 41 1.32 -4.96 1.78
N LEU A 42 2.12 -5.35 2.78
CA LEU A 42 3.55 -5.18 2.79
C LEU A 42 4.27 -6.50 2.47
N HIS A 43 5.26 -6.42 1.57
CA HIS A 43 6.02 -7.60 1.14
C HIS A 43 7.06 -8.03 2.16
N GLY A 44 7.56 -9.28 2.00
CA GLY A 44 8.61 -9.82 2.83
C GLY A 44 10.02 -9.47 2.35
N LEU A 45 11.01 -9.92 3.11
CA LEU A 45 12.41 -9.69 2.80
C LEU A 45 12.79 -10.31 1.45
N SER A 46 13.60 -9.58 0.68
CA SER A 46 14.09 -10.01 -0.64
C SER A 46 13.02 -10.10 -1.71
N ASP A 47 11.87 -9.49 -1.49
CA ASP A 47 10.81 -9.40 -2.48
C ASP A 47 10.50 -7.93 -2.80
N ASP A 48 9.39 -7.67 -3.47
CA ASP A 48 8.98 -6.34 -3.86
C ASP A 48 7.45 -6.20 -3.92
N HIS A 49 6.99 -5.11 -4.52
CA HIS A 49 5.57 -4.80 -4.67
C HIS A 49 4.78 -5.84 -5.46
N THR A 50 5.44 -6.73 -6.20
CA THR A 50 4.77 -7.72 -7.04
C THR A 50 4.46 -9.03 -6.32
N MET A 51 4.99 -9.22 -5.12
CA MET A 51 4.94 -10.50 -4.40
C MET A 51 3.51 -11.03 -4.23
N TRP A 52 2.62 -10.18 -3.73
CA TRP A 52 1.27 -10.62 -3.40
C TRP A 52 0.47 -11.02 -4.64
N MET A 53 0.69 -10.31 -5.76
CA MET A 53 0.03 -10.65 -7.01
C MET A 53 0.60 -11.91 -7.66
N ARG A 54 1.93 -12.11 -7.58
CA ARG A 54 2.61 -13.26 -8.20
C ARG A 54 2.38 -14.55 -7.45
N GLN A 55 2.34 -14.51 -6.13
CA GLN A 55 2.41 -15.70 -5.28
C GLN A 55 1.10 -16.05 -4.62
N THR A 56 0.05 -15.24 -4.77
CA THR A 56 -1.23 -15.48 -4.12
C THR A 56 -2.40 -15.27 -5.07
N ARG A 57 -3.58 -15.69 -4.61
CA ARG A 57 -4.85 -15.44 -5.32
C ARG A 57 -5.54 -14.20 -4.76
N LEU A 58 -4.75 -13.17 -4.43
CA LEU A 58 -5.23 -11.95 -3.78
C LEU A 58 -6.40 -11.32 -4.55
N GLU A 59 -6.26 -11.12 -5.84
CA GLU A 59 -7.29 -10.48 -6.65
C GLU A 59 -8.60 -11.27 -6.60
N PHE A 60 -8.53 -12.59 -6.65
CA PHE A 60 -9.71 -13.44 -6.57
C PHE A 60 -10.45 -13.25 -5.24
N TYR A 61 -9.72 -13.21 -4.12
CA TYR A 61 -10.35 -13.06 -2.80
C TYR A 61 -10.80 -11.63 -2.53
N ALA A 62 -10.04 -10.63 -3.01
CA ALA A 62 -10.30 -9.23 -2.73
C ALA A 62 -11.58 -8.70 -3.38
N ARG A 63 -12.01 -9.29 -4.48
CA ARG A 63 -13.18 -8.78 -5.24
C ARG A 63 -14.49 -8.85 -4.47
N LYS A 64 -14.54 -9.56 -3.34
CA LYS A 64 -15.71 -9.62 -2.46
C LYS A 64 -15.84 -8.39 -1.56
N TYR A 65 -14.78 -7.59 -1.46
CA TYR A 65 -14.70 -6.52 -0.48
C TYR A 65 -14.58 -5.16 -1.18
N ARG A 66 -15.26 -4.17 -0.62
CA ARG A 66 -15.19 -2.79 -1.09
C ARG A 66 -13.99 -2.10 -0.42
N THR A 67 -12.79 -2.50 -0.81
CA THR A 67 -11.54 -2.04 -0.18
C THR A 67 -10.47 -1.88 -1.26
N ALA A 68 -9.73 -0.78 -1.23
CA ALA A 68 -8.53 -0.61 -2.02
C ALA A 68 -7.36 -1.35 -1.37
N ILE A 69 -6.47 -1.93 -2.17
CA ILE A 69 -5.28 -2.60 -1.68
C ILE A 69 -4.06 -1.97 -2.35
N VAL A 70 -3.12 -1.49 -1.54
CA VAL A 70 -1.91 -0.81 -1.99
C VAL A 70 -0.70 -1.64 -1.56
N MET A 71 0.15 -1.98 -2.53
CA MET A 71 1.31 -2.85 -2.32
C MET A 71 2.58 -2.11 -2.74
N PRO A 72 3.28 -1.44 -1.80
CA PRO A 72 4.51 -0.72 -2.12
C PRO A 72 5.73 -1.62 -2.18
N ALA A 73 6.80 -1.16 -2.84
CA ALA A 73 8.12 -1.77 -2.82
C ALA A 73 9.02 -1.00 -1.86
N VAL A 74 9.62 -1.67 -0.90
CA VAL A 74 10.46 -1.04 0.13
C VAL A 74 11.84 -1.70 0.26
N ASN A 75 12.23 -2.52 -0.68
CA ASN A 75 13.52 -3.22 -0.69
C ASN A 75 13.75 -3.99 0.62
N ARG A 76 14.97 -3.99 1.13
CA ARG A 76 15.35 -4.68 2.39
C ARG A 76 15.41 -3.69 3.57
N SER A 77 14.49 -2.76 3.63
CA SER A 77 14.54 -1.64 4.57
C SER A 77 14.08 -1.95 5.98
N PHE A 78 13.33 -3.03 6.17
CA PHE A 78 12.57 -3.29 7.41
C PHE A 78 11.70 -2.10 7.80
N TYR A 79 11.26 -1.30 6.81
CA TYR A 79 10.38 -0.13 7.03
C TYR A 79 10.97 0.86 8.04
N THR A 80 12.26 1.15 7.90
CA THR A 80 13.03 1.98 8.84
C THR A 80 13.58 3.20 8.11
N ASP A 81 13.52 4.36 8.76
CA ASP A 81 14.20 5.56 8.28
C ASP A 81 15.69 5.45 8.59
N MET A 82 16.52 5.75 7.60
CA MET A 82 17.96 5.79 7.78
C MET A 82 18.39 7.19 8.22
N ALA A 83 19.46 7.26 9.03
CA ALA A 83 20.00 8.53 9.47
C ALA A 83 20.48 9.39 8.29
N GLN A 84 21.02 8.73 7.26
CA GLN A 84 21.37 9.38 6.00
C GLN A 84 20.81 8.51 4.87
N GLY A 85 20.06 9.12 3.95
CA GLY A 85 19.49 8.44 2.81
C GLY A 85 18.00 8.14 2.97
N ALA A 86 17.57 6.97 2.51
CA ALA A 86 16.16 6.66 2.32
C ALA A 86 15.38 6.52 3.63
N LYS A 87 14.22 7.16 3.68
CA LYS A 87 13.33 7.18 4.84
C LYS A 87 12.10 6.32 4.58
N TYR A 88 12.28 5.01 4.66
CA TYR A 88 11.23 4.05 4.31
C TYR A 88 10.03 4.07 5.26
N PHE A 89 10.25 4.30 6.56
CA PHE A 89 9.12 4.40 7.48
C PHE A 89 8.29 5.65 7.19
N THR A 90 8.93 6.79 6.97
CA THR A 90 8.25 8.02 6.57
C THR A 90 7.50 7.83 5.26
N PHE A 91 8.11 7.14 4.29
CA PHE A 91 7.47 6.82 3.02
C PHE A 91 6.16 6.05 3.22
N VAL A 92 6.21 4.95 3.96
CA VAL A 92 5.03 4.07 4.10
C VAL A 92 3.98 4.67 5.04
N SER A 93 4.41 5.35 6.13
CA SER A 93 3.49 5.86 7.14
C SER A 93 2.84 7.19 6.79
N GLU A 94 3.52 8.03 6.01
CA GLU A 94 3.07 9.40 5.74
C GLU A 94 2.91 9.70 4.26
N GLU A 95 3.98 9.53 3.47
CA GLU A 95 3.98 9.93 2.07
C GLU A 95 3.06 9.07 1.21
N LEU A 96 3.18 7.75 1.32
CA LEU A 96 2.38 6.84 0.50
C LEU A 96 0.87 7.00 0.73
N PRO A 97 0.37 7.04 1.98
CA PRO A 97 -1.05 7.30 2.19
C PRO A 97 -1.51 8.63 1.61
N ALA A 98 -0.71 9.71 1.77
CA ALA A 98 -1.06 11.02 1.23
C ALA A 98 -1.18 10.99 -0.30
N VAL A 99 -0.25 10.31 -0.98
CA VAL A 99 -0.28 10.16 -2.45
C VAL A 99 -1.48 9.34 -2.88
N MET A 100 -1.76 8.22 -2.20
CA MET A 100 -2.89 7.36 -2.55
C MET A 100 -4.22 8.09 -2.37
N GLU A 101 -4.37 8.85 -1.31
CA GLU A 101 -5.58 9.62 -1.03
C GLU A 101 -5.78 10.75 -2.03
N ARG A 102 -4.69 11.27 -2.59
CA ARG A 102 -4.73 12.35 -3.59
C ARG A 102 -5.16 11.86 -4.97
N TYR A 103 -4.66 10.70 -5.39
CA TYR A 103 -4.83 10.22 -6.76
C TYR A 103 -5.89 9.12 -6.93
N PHE A 104 -6.37 8.56 -5.84
CA PHE A 104 -7.39 7.50 -5.86
C PHE A 104 -8.52 7.85 -4.89
N PRO A 105 -9.73 7.29 -5.06
CA PRO A 105 -10.85 7.54 -4.17
C PRO A 105 -10.71 6.76 -2.85
N ILE A 106 -9.64 7.02 -2.11
CA ILE A 106 -9.29 6.35 -0.86
C ILE A 106 -9.53 7.33 0.30
N SER A 107 -10.13 6.82 1.39
CA SER A 107 -10.43 7.61 2.58
C SER A 107 -9.17 8.11 3.27
N ASP A 108 -9.19 9.34 3.73
CA ASP A 108 -8.13 9.93 4.56
C ASP A 108 -8.35 9.72 6.07
N ASP A 109 -9.43 9.06 6.46
CA ASP A 109 -9.73 8.77 7.85
C ASP A 109 -8.86 7.61 8.34
N ARG A 110 -8.21 7.80 9.47
CA ARG A 110 -7.30 6.79 10.04
C ARG A 110 -8.01 5.46 10.32
N LYS A 111 -9.28 5.50 10.70
CA LYS A 111 -10.06 4.27 10.96
C LYS A 111 -10.27 3.42 9.70
N ASP A 112 -10.08 3.98 8.52
CA ASP A 112 -10.22 3.31 7.24
C ASP A 112 -8.88 2.85 6.67
N ARG A 113 -7.79 2.93 7.44
CA ARG A 113 -6.46 2.47 7.05
C ARG A 113 -6.11 1.19 7.79
N PHE A 114 -5.66 0.21 7.01
CA PHE A 114 -5.25 -1.09 7.53
C PHE A 114 -3.88 -1.43 6.98
N ALA A 115 -3.10 -2.18 7.75
CA ALA A 115 -1.80 -2.66 7.31
C ALA A 115 -1.69 -4.16 7.64
N ALA A 116 -1.12 -4.91 6.70
CA ALA A 116 -0.83 -6.32 6.87
C ALA A 116 0.44 -6.66 6.12
N GLY A 117 1.07 -7.76 6.47
CA GLY A 117 2.30 -8.16 5.81
C GLY A 117 2.81 -9.51 6.28
N LEU A 118 3.83 -10.02 5.56
CA LEU A 118 4.47 -11.30 5.83
C LEU A 118 5.94 -11.03 6.17
N SER A 119 6.45 -11.65 7.25
CA SER A 119 7.86 -11.55 7.66
C SER A 119 8.26 -10.08 7.89
N MET A 120 9.19 -9.54 7.09
CA MET A 120 9.55 -8.12 7.14
C MET A 120 8.32 -7.21 7.02
N GLY A 121 7.37 -7.57 6.15
CA GLY A 121 6.10 -6.86 6.01
C GLY A 121 5.25 -6.93 7.27
N GLY A 122 5.26 -8.05 7.97
CA GLY A 122 4.61 -8.19 9.27
C GLY A 122 5.20 -7.24 10.32
N TYR A 123 6.52 -7.13 10.36
CA TYR A 123 7.21 -6.15 11.20
C TYR A 123 6.80 -4.72 10.86
N GLY A 124 6.75 -4.40 9.56
CA GLY A 124 6.30 -3.09 9.10
C GLY A 124 4.87 -2.79 9.49
N ALA A 125 3.97 -3.75 9.34
CA ALA A 125 2.56 -3.60 9.70
C ALA A 125 2.39 -3.35 11.20
N MET A 126 3.11 -4.08 12.06
CA MET A 126 3.12 -3.84 13.50
C MET A 126 3.66 -2.46 13.84
N LYS A 127 4.75 -2.05 13.21
CA LYS A 127 5.36 -0.74 13.43
C LYS A 127 4.40 0.39 13.09
N LEU A 128 3.65 0.25 12.00
CA LEU A 128 2.61 1.22 11.61
C LEU A 128 1.45 1.23 12.59
N GLY A 129 1.00 0.06 13.02
CA GLY A 129 -0.16 -0.08 13.90
C GLY A 129 0.08 0.41 15.31
N LEU A 130 1.30 0.33 15.81
CA LEU A 130 1.67 0.76 17.17
C LEU A 130 1.98 2.24 17.26
N ARG A 131 1.90 2.96 16.16
CA ARG A 131 2.21 4.37 16.09
C ARG A 131 0.98 5.31 15.87
#